data_9f9b6f9da80c35529c7aff39d78bb484
#
_entry.id   9f9b6f9da80c35529c7aff39d78bb484
#
_cell.length_a   1.000
_cell.length_b   1.000
_cell.length_c   1.000
_cell.angle_alpha   90.00
_cell.angle_beta   90.00
_cell.angle_gamma   90.00
#
_symmetry.space_group_name_H-M   'P 1'
#
loop_
_entity.id
_entity.type
_entity.pdbx_description
1 polymer ?
#
loop_
_entity_poly.entity_id
_entity_poly.type
_entity_poly.pdbx_seq_one_letter_code
_entity_poly.pdbx_strand_id
1 'polypeptide(L)'
;DTSNSFISAEALKYVVDSDLGKYFVGIYDNDPTSKRTLIDQVKTRILASQVGNSYISNIYIIPSGDLQMISTKNKAQKGIYQEYMDEMAVDGKLEQWDDHHNALDEYLSIDSSRYIMVYQAAAQNGKAVIVIDIKAEAVTEFMQGLNLGDGSIVGFVTAGGRELAVKRNAGDEQGTPVEGETIFADKDFYLQASETDGVSQVQYNGTEYLFFHSKSEDTGATMCALVPLKVITGQAESIKQITIAGVLISSIIALLIGTAVTSGIRKNMKRISGSLEVVAEGNLATTVSVKGRDEFRGLAAAANDMIAHNKQLVQKVSQATD
;
A
#
# COMPACT_ATOMS: atom_id res chain seq x y z
N ASP A 1 -8.97 10.05 -10.56
CA ASP A 1 -10.14 10.27 -11.45
C ASP A 1 -11.33 10.89 -10.71
N THR A 2 -11.75 10.40 -9.56
CA THR A 2 -12.93 10.94 -8.84
C THR A 2 -12.71 12.39 -8.39
N SER A 3 -11.51 12.75 -7.93
CA SER A 3 -11.19 14.13 -7.52
C SER A 3 -11.13 15.09 -8.70
N ASN A 4 -10.61 14.66 -9.85
CA ASN A 4 -10.56 15.47 -11.07
C ASN A 4 -11.97 15.82 -11.58
N SER A 5 -12.87 14.83 -11.60
CA SER A 5 -14.27 15.06 -11.99
C SER A 5 -15.00 16.00 -11.03
N PHE A 6 -14.64 15.99 -9.73
CA PHE A 6 -15.19 16.90 -8.74
C PHE A 6 -14.73 18.35 -8.97
N ILE A 7 -13.43 18.58 -9.24
CA ILE A 7 -12.87 19.93 -9.49
C ILE A 7 -13.43 20.51 -10.78
N SER A 8 -13.51 19.72 -11.85
CA SER A 8 -14.12 20.18 -13.11
C SER A 8 -15.61 20.51 -12.95
N ALA A 9 -16.36 19.72 -12.18
CA ALA A 9 -17.76 20.00 -11.85
C ALA A 9 -17.91 21.26 -10.99
N GLU A 10 -16.96 21.54 -10.10
CA GLU A 10 -16.94 22.77 -9.32
C GLU A 10 -16.72 23.99 -10.22
N ALA A 11 -15.74 23.94 -11.12
CA ALA A 11 -15.49 25.02 -12.07
C ALA A 11 -16.69 25.25 -12.98
N LEU A 12 -17.37 24.20 -13.42
CA LEU A 12 -18.53 24.27 -14.30
C LEU A 12 -19.68 25.11 -13.68
N LYS A 13 -19.86 25.09 -12.35
CA LYS A 13 -20.86 25.92 -11.67
C LYS A 13 -20.71 27.42 -11.99
N TYR A 14 -19.48 27.88 -12.11
CA TYR A 14 -19.16 29.26 -12.44
C TYR A 14 -19.15 29.54 -13.95
N VAL A 15 -18.74 28.54 -14.75
CA VAL A 15 -18.73 28.64 -16.21
C VAL A 15 -20.14 28.81 -16.78
N VAL A 16 -21.13 28.11 -16.24
CA VAL A 16 -22.52 28.12 -16.71
C VAL A 16 -23.42 29.15 -15.98
N ASP A 17 -22.86 29.86 -15.01
CA ASP A 17 -23.63 30.83 -14.21
C ASP A 17 -24.12 32.00 -15.07
N SER A 18 -25.44 32.19 -15.15
CA SER A 18 -26.05 33.20 -15.99
C SER A 18 -25.77 34.61 -15.50
N ASP A 19 -25.65 34.83 -14.20
CA ASP A 19 -25.41 36.17 -13.64
C ASP A 19 -23.95 36.56 -13.77
N LEU A 20 -23.01 35.59 -13.65
CA LEU A 20 -21.62 35.79 -14.05
C LEU A 20 -21.50 36.07 -15.55
N GLY A 21 -22.29 35.38 -16.40
CA GLY A 21 -22.35 35.66 -17.83
C GLY A 21 -22.76 37.11 -18.13
N LYS A 22 -23.77 37.64 -17.44
CA LYS A 22 -24.17 39.05 -17.54
C LYS A 22 -23.07 39.99 -17.03
N TYR A 23 -22.36 39.62 -15.98
CA TYR A 23 -21.23 40.39 -15.46
C TYR A 23 -20.11 40.51 -16.51
N PHE A 24 -19.73 39.40 -17.14
CA PHE A 24 -18.65 39.38 -18.14
C PHE A 24 -18.98 40.17 -19.43
N VAL A 25 -20.22 40.41 -19.72
CA VAL A 25 -20.64 41.24 -20.87
C VAL A 25 -21.00 42.69 -20.48
N GLY A 26 -20.76 43.07 -19.22
CA GLY A 26 -20.90 44.45 -18.76
C GLY A 26 -22.34 44.90 -18.47
N ILE A 27 -23.32 44.00 -18.34
CA ILE A 27 -24.73 44.36 -18.07
C ILE A 27 -24.86 45.17 -16.77
N TYR A 28 -23.99 44.89 -15.78
CA TYR A 28 -24.01 45.58 -14.48
C TYR A 28 -23.13 46.84 -14.42
N ASP A 29 -22.56 47.32 -15.53
CA ASP A 29 -21.62 48.45 -15.48
C ASP A 29 -22.31 49.76 -15.08
N ASN A 30 -23.59 49.92 -15.41
CA ASN A 30 -24.40 51.08 -15.01
C ASN A 30 -25.21 50.88 -13.72
N ASP A 31 -25.05 49.73 -13.04
CA ASP A 31 -25.70 49.40 -11.76
C ASP A 31 -24.67 48.90 -10.72
N PRO A 32 -23.98 49.83 -10.05
CA PRO A 32 -22.95 49.47 -9.06
C PRO A 32 -23.48 48.63 -7.88
N THR A 33 -24.78 48.82 -7.53
CA THR A 33 -25.40 48.10 -6.41
C THR A 33 -25.58 46.61 -6.75
N SER A 34 -26.21 46.34 -7.89
CA SER A 34 -26.38 44.95 -8.36
C SER A 34 -25.04 44.28 -8.64
N LYS A 35 -24.07 45.01 -9.21
CA LYS A 35 -22.69 44.52 -9.43
C LYS A 35 -22.04 44.09 -8.14
N ARG A 36 -22.08 44.90 -7.08
CA ARG A 36 -21.53 44.60 -5.77
C ARG A 36 -22.21 43.39 -5.12
N THR A 37 -23.57 43.38 -5.17
CA THR A 37 -24.36 42.28 -4.62
C THR A 37 -23.97 40.94 -5.28
N LEU A 38 -23.82 40.90 -6.61
CA LEU A 38 -23.38 39.73 -7.33
C LEU A 38 -21.99 39.27 -6.87
N ILE A 39 -21.01 40.20 -6.82
CA ILE A 39 -19.65 39.89 -6.40
C ILE A 39 -19.64 39.27 -4.98
N ASP A 40 -20.40 39.85 -4.05
CA ASP A 40 -20.46 39.36 -2.67
C ASP A 40 -21.13 37.96 -2.58
N GLN A 41 -22.17 37.72 -3.37
CA GLN A 41 -22.82 36.41 -3.48
C GLN A 41 -21.86 35.35 -4.05
N VAL A 42 -21.11 35.68 -5.11
CA VAL A 42 -20.12 34.78 -5.72
C VAL A 42 -18.99 34.48 -4.74
N LYS A 43 -18.47 35.51 -4.03
CA LYS A 43 -17.47 35.29 -2.98
C LYS A 43 -17.95 34.35 -1.88
N THR A 44 -19.23 34.48 -1.47
CA THR A 44 -19.82 33.56 -0.48
C THR A 44 -19.87 32.13 -0.99
N ARG A 45 -20.24 31.95 -2.26
CA ARG A 45 -20.23 30.60 -2.91
C ARG A 45 -18.82 30.02 -2.99
N ILE A 46 -17.83 30.84 -3.39
CA ILE A 46 -16.42 30.42 -3.41
C ILE A 46 -15.97 29.96 -2.01
N LEU A 47 -16.28 30.74 -0.99
CA LEU A 47 -15.93 30.40 0.38
C LEU A 47 -16.61 29.08 0.82
N ALA A 48 -17.88 28.89 0.46
CA ALA A 48 -18.58 27.63 0.76
C ALA A 48 -17.93 26.42 0.06
N SER A 49 -17.49 26.59 -1.19
CA SER A 49 -16.78 25.54 -1.92
C SER A 49 -15.42 25.19 -1.27
N GLN A 50 -14.66 26.20 -0.84
CA GLN A 50 -13.39 26.01 -0.13
C GLN A 50 -13.56 25.29 1.23
N VAL A 51 -14.65 25.59 1.95
CA VAL A 51 -14.96 24.92 3.22
C VAL A 51 -15.50 23.51 2.98
N GLY A 52 -16.32 23.34 1.94
CA GLY A 52 -16.95 22.05 1.63
C GLY A 52 -16.02 21.03 0.98
N ASN A 53 -14.90 21.46 0.42
CA ASN A 53 -13.91 20.58 -0.21
C ASN A 53 -12.48 20.93 0.25
N SER A 54 -11.89 20.03 1.03
CA SER A 54 -10.54 20.19 1.58
C SER A 54 -9.43 20.30 0.52
N TYR A 55 -9.66 19.81 -0.70
CA TYR A 55 -8.69 19.90 -1.79
C TYR A 55 -8.63 21.26 -2.47
N ILE A 56 -9.64 22.12 -2.30
CA ILE A 56 -9.67 23.45 -2.92
C ILE A 56 -8.95 24.46 -2.03
N SER A 57 -7.86 25.05 -2.54
CA SER A 57 -7.16 26.15 -1.88
C SER A 57 -7.81 27.48 -2.18
N ASN A 58 -7.96 27.81 -3.46
CA ASN A 58 -8.58 29.07 -3.93
C ASN A 58 -9.38 28.83 -5.20
N ILE A 59 -10.33 29.74 -5.43
CA ILE A 59 -11.06 29.86 -6.71
C ILE A 59 -10.95 31.31 -7.15
N TYR A 60 -10.54 31.53 -8.40
CA TYR A 60 -10.46 32.83 -9.02
C TYR A 60 -11.33 32.87 -10.26
N ILE A 61 -12.07 33.95 -10.41
CA ILE A 61 -12.84 34.25 -11.60
C ILE A 61 -12.19 35.47 -12.22
N ILE A 62 -11.51 35.30 -13.33
CA ILE A 62 -10.67 36.29 -13.99
C ILE A 62 -11.40 36.76 -15.25
N PRO A 63 -12.13 37.87 -15.24
CA PRO A 63 -12.82 38.42 -16.42
C PRO A 63 -11.85 39.15 -17.33
N SER A 64 -12.13 39.13 -18.63
CA SER A 64 -11.42 39.93 -19.62
C SER A 64 -11.74 41.43 -19.46
N GLY A 65 -10.87 42.29 -20.00
CA GLY A 65 -11.02 43.75 -19.96
C GLY A 65 -10.81 44.34 -18.57
N ASP A 66 -11.49 45.48 -18.29
CA ASP A 66 -11.35 46.22 -17.03
C ASP A 66 -12.27 45.77 -15.91
N LEU A 67 -12.88 44.59 -16.04
CA LEU A 67 -13.73 44.05 -14.99
C LEU A 67 -12.90 43.56 -13.79
N GLN A 68 -13.50 43.69 -12.62
CA GLN A 68 -12.87 43.23 -11.39
C GLN A 68 -12.84 41.68 -11.33
N MET A 69 -11.69 41.13 -11.02
CA MET A 69 -11.55 39.72 -10.66
C MET A 69 -12.35 39.40 -9.38
N ILE A 70 -12.96 38.23 -9.32
CA ILE A 70 -13.70 37.76 -8.13
C ILE A 70 -12.94 36.61 -7.49
N SER A 71 -12.57 36.78 -6.24
CA SER A 71 -11.95 35.73 -5.39
C SER A 71 -12.20 36.09 -3.92
N THR A 72 -11.86 35.19 -3.03
CA THR A 72 -11.87 35.42 -1.56
C THR A 72 -10.69 36.29 -1.09
N LYS A 73 -9.70 36.55 -1.95
CA LYS A 73 -8.56 37.43 -1.63
C LYS A 73 -9.03 38.91 -1.60
N ASN A 74 -8.44 39.69 -0.69
CA ASN A 74 -8.91 41.04 -0.36
C ASN A 74 -8.54 42.15 -1.36
N LYS A 75 -7.85 41.83 -2.46
CA LYS A 75 -7.48 42.83 -3.46
C LYS A 75 -8.50 42.83 -4.61
N ALA A 76 -9.21 43.95 -4.77
CA ALA A 76 -10.04 44.22 -5.96
C ALA A 76 -9.08 44.59 -7.12
N GLN A 77 -8.90 43.69 -8.06
CA GLN A 77 -7.90 43.88 -9.09
C GLN A 77 -8.53 43.74 -10.48
N LYS A 78 -8.00 44.48 -11.42
CA LYS A 78 -8.48 44.59 -12.81
C LYS A 78 -7.30 44.31 -13.74
N GLY A 79 -7.58 43.83 -14.94
CA GLY A 79 -6.61 43.79 -16.03
C GLY A 79 -5.62 42.61 -16.04
N ILE A 80 -5.67 41.66 -15.10
CA ILE A 80 -4.77 40.50 -15.07
C ILE A 80 -5.07 39.47 -16.17
N TYR A 81 -6.24 39.51 -16.81
CA TYR A 81 -6.69 38.51 -17.77
C TYR A 81 -5.68 38.27 -18.91
N GLN A 82 -5.18 39.37 -19.52
CA GLN A 82 -4.28 39.21 -20.66
C GLN A 82 -2.94 38.61 -20.24
N GLU A 83 -2.37 39.07 -19.15
CA GLU A 83 -1.12 38.56 -18.60
C GLU A 83 -1.25 37.05 -18.20
N TYR A 84 -2.37 36.69 -17.57
CA TYR A 84 -2.70 35.30 -17.28
C TYR A 84 -2.81 34.45 -18.55
N MET A 85 -3.50 34.95 -19.59
CA MET A 85 -3.64 34.21 -20.84
C MET A 85 -2.32 34.09 -21.61
N ASP A 86 -1.47 35.12 -21.56
CA ASP A 86 -0.16 35.09 -22.21
C ASP A 86 0.79 34.07 -21.56
N GLU A 87 0.65 33.82 -20.24
CA GLU A 87 1.38 32.79 -19.52
C GLU A 87 0.79 31.39 -19.74
N MET A 88 -0.53 31.26 -19.56
CA MET A 88 -1.19 29.96 -19.34
C MET A 88 -1.80 29.34 -20.59
N ALA A 89 -1.94 30.11 -21.69
CA ALA A 89 -2.53 29.59 -22.93
C ALA A 89 -1.44 29.09 -23.90
N VAL A 90 -1.56 27.86 -24.35
CA VAL A 90 -0.74 27.28 -25.43
C VAL A 90 -1.52 27.36 -26.72
N ASP A 91 -0.95 28.00 -27.75
CA ASP A 91 -1.62 28.24 -29.04
C ASP A 91 -3.01 28.91 -28.91
N GLY A 92 -3.16 29.78 -27.91
CA GLY A 92 -4.41 30.51 -27.63
C GLY A 92 -5.49 29.66 -26.96
N LYS A 93 -5.20 28.47 -26.50
CA LYS A 93 -6.09 27.60 -25.75
C LYS A 93 -5.53 27.34 -24.35
N LEU A 94 -6.39 27.41 -23.34
CA LEU A 94 -6.05 27.00 -22.00
C LEU A 94 -5.99 25.48 -21.93
N GLU A 95 -4.87 24.95 -21.43
CA GLU A 95 -4.84 23.58 -20.92
C GLU A 95 -5.74 23.50 -19.68
N GLN A 96 -6.41 22.38 -19.47
CA GLN A 96 -7.31 22.26 -18.31
C GLN A 96 -6.56 22.15 -17.00
N TRP A 97 -5.38 21.54 -17.02
CA TRP A 97 -4.54 21.33 -15.85
C TRP A 97 -3.15 21.89 -16.07
N ASP A 98 -2.64 22.53 -15.03
CA ASP A 98 -1.28 23.04 -14.95
C ASP A 98 -0.77 22.89 -13.50
N ASP A 99 0.49 23.19 -13.25
CA ASP A 99 1.06 23.12 -11.90
C ASP A 99 1.44 24.49 -11.33
N HIS A 100 1.28 25.58 -12.07
CA HIS A 100 1.62 26.94 -11.63
C HIS A 100 0.75 28.00 -12.34
N HIS A 101 0.78 29.24 -11.82
CA HIS A 101 0.24 30.46 -12.43
C HIS A 101 0.99 31.67 -11.87
N ASN A 102 2.25 31.86 -12.35
CA ASN A 102 3.16 32.85 -11.75
C ASN A 102 2.62 34.29 -11.83
N ALA A 103 1.99 34.67 -12.94
CA ALA A 103 1.40 35.99 -13.09
C ALA A 103 0.33 36.27 -12.00
N LEU A 104 -0.49 35.27 -11.70
CA LEU A 104 -1.53 35.40 -10.66
C LEU A 104 -0.91 35.39 -9.25
N ASP A 105 0.13 34.59 -9.03
CA ASP A 105 0.86 34.53 -7.76
C ASP A 105 1.54 35.87 -7.44
N GLU A 106 2.25 36.44 -8.40
CA GLU A 106 2.89 37.75 -8.25
C GLU A 106 1.85 38.84 -7.99
N TYR A 107 0.80 38.86 -8.80
CA TYR A 107 -0.24 39.83 -8.71
C TYR A 107 -0.99 39.84 -7.37
N LEU A 108 -1.28 38.67 -6.80
CA LEU A 108 -1.98 38.50 -5.53
C LEU A 108 -1.07 38.34 -4.32
N SER A 109 0.25 38.24 -4.54
CA SER A 109 1.24 37.89 -3.52
C SER A 109 0.90 36.54 -2.85
N ILE A 110 0.68 35.51 -3.67
CA ILE A 110 0.37 34.16 -3.24
C ILE A 110 1.69 33.39 -3.10
N ASP A 111 1.77 32.57 -2.08
CA ASP A 111 2.84 31.60 -1.93
C ASP A 111 2.48 30.35 -2.73
N SER A 112 3.23 30.09 -3.82
CA SER A 112 3.04 28.94 -4.71
C SER A 112 3.18 27.59 -4.03
N SER A 113 3.81 27.52 -2.86
CA SER A 113 3.90 26.27 -2.08
C SER A 113 2.54 25.80 -1.50
N ARG A 114 1.55 26.68 -1.47
CA ARG A 114 0.22 26.37 -0.92
C ARG A 114 -0.65 25.51 -1.82
N TYR A 115 -0.35 25.48 -3.11
CA TYR A 115 -1.04 24.64 -4.08
C TYR A 115 -0.05 23.79 -4.86
N ILE A 116 -0.51 22.69 -5.41
CA ILE A 116 0.33 21.78 -6.19
C ILE A 116 -0.09 21.69 -7.65
N MET A 117 -1.36 21.89 -7.92
CA MET A 117 -1.94 21.89 -9.27
C MET A 117 -2.99 22.97 -9.40
N VAL A 118 -3.26 23.34 -10.64
CA VAL A 118 -4.23 24.34 -11.04
C VAL A 118 -5.16 23.73 -12.09
N TYR A 119 -6.48 23.85 -11.86
CA TYR A 119 -7.48 23.57 -12.88
C TYR A 119 -8.00 24.87 -13.45
N GLN A 120 -8.13 24.96 -14.77
CA GLN A 120 -8.60 26.16 -15.44
C GLN A 120 -9.65 25.85 -16.51
N ALA A 121 -10.63 26.71 -16.63
CA ALA A 121 -11.70 26.59 -17.62
C ALA A 121 -12.10 27.94 -18.17
N ALA A 122 -12.17 28.06 -19.49
CA ALA A 122 -12.71 29.26 -20.14
C ALA A 122 -14.22 29.36 -19.96
N ALA A 123 -14.71 30.54 -19.63
CA ALA A 123 -16.12 30.84 -19.51
C ALA A 123 -16.57 31.88 -20.57
N GLN A 124 -17.82 31.76 -21.01
CA GLN A 124 -18.46 32.69 -21.95
C GLN A 124 -17.63 32.98 -23.22
N ASN A 125 -17.15 31.90 -23.87
CA ASN A 125 -16.34 32.01 -25.08
C ASN A 125 -15.05 32.84 -24.89
N GLY A 126 -14.36 32.63 -23.78
CA GLY A 126 -13.10 33.32 -23.47
C GLY A 126 -13.24 34.72 -22.89
N LYS A 127 -14.41 35.12 -22.44
CA LYS A 127 -14.60 36.40 -21.72
C LYS A 127 -14.19 36.35 -20.26
N ALA A 128 -13.96 35.17 -19.73
CA ALA A 128 -13.40 34.96 -18.39
C ALA A 128 -12.71 33.60 -18.32
N VAL A 129 -11.83 33.44 -17.32
CA VAL A 129 -11.23 32.18 -16.93
C VAL A 129 -11.60 31.89 -15.47
N ILE A 130 -12.01 30.66 -15.23
CA ILE A 130 -12.21 30.15 -13.88
C ILE A 130 -10.95 29.33 -13.53
N VAL A 131 -10.32 29.65 -12.41
CA VAL A 131 -9.08 29.01 -11.94
C VAL A 131 -9.32 28.45 -10.56
N ILE A 132 -8.94 27.19 -10.33
CA ILE A 132 -9.07 26.49 -9.05
C ILE A 132 -7.72 25.89 -8.66
N ASP A 133 -7.20 26.32 -7.52
CA ASP A 133 -5.96 25.80 -6.94
C ASP A 133 -6.24 24.55 -6.11
N ILE A 134 -5.45 23.51 -6.33
CA ILE A 134 -5.47 22.29 -5.54
C ILE A 134 -4.49 22.43 -4.38
N LYS A 135 -5.00 22.29 -3.17
CA LYS A 135 -4.27 22.49 -1.93
C LYS A 135 -3.16 21.45 -1.76
N ALA A 136 -1.89 21.88 -1.68
CA ALA A 136 -0.74 21.00 -1.49
C ALA A 136 -0.82 20.22 -0.18
N GLU A 137 -1.24 20.87 0.92
CA GLU A 137 -1.43 20.25 2.22
C GLU A 137 -2.42 19.06 2.17
N ALA A 138 -3.55 19.20 1.46
CA ALA A 138 -4.55 18.13 1.37
C ALA A 138 -4.03 16.91 0.61
N VAL A 139 -3.23 17.12 -0.45
CA VAL A 139 -2.56 16.02 -1.15
C VAL A 139 -1.51 15.35 -0.26
N THR A 140 -0.75 16.15 0.50
CA THR A 140 0.22 15.66 1.47
C THR A 140 -0.44 14.83 2.59
N GLU A 141 -1.54 15.33 3.18
CA GLU A 141 -2.31 14.60 4.20
C GLU A 141 -2.84 13.26 3.67
N PHE A 142 -3.33 13.24 2.43
CA PHE A 142 -3.74 11.99 1.78
C PHE A 142 -2.58 11.01 1.70
N MET A 143 -1.40 11.45 1.25
CA MET A 143 -0.21 10.59 1.15
C MET A 143 0.30 10.12 2.52
N GLN A 144 0.21 10.96 3.56
CA GLN A 144 0.57 10.60 4.94
C GLN A 144 -0.27 9.43 5.48
N GLY A 145 -1.54 9.36 5.07
CA GLY A 145 -2.45 8.27 5.43
C GLY A 145 -2.13 6.92 4.75
N LEU A 146 -1.34 6.91 3.66
CA LEU A 146 -0.99 5.69 2.95
C LEU A 146 0.08 4.90 3.71
N ASN A 147 -0.23 3.65 4.06
CA ASN A 147 0.71 2.76 4.73
C ASN A 147 1.23 1.67 3.78
N LEU A 148 2.42 1.90 3.22
CA LEU A 148 3.13 0.96 2.35
C LEU A 148 4.28 0.24 3.07
N GLY A 149 4.35 0.38 4.41
CA GLY A 149 5.38 -0.21 5.26
C GLY A 149 6.53 0.73 5.58
N ASP A 150 7.36 0.31 6.54
CA ASP A 150 8.46 1.12 7.07
C ASP A 150 9.52 1.42 6.02
N GLY A 151 9.95 2.66 5.94
CA GLY A 151 10.93 3.14 4.97
C GLY A 151 10.35 3.41 3.58
N SER A 152 9.04 3.25 3.36
CA SER A 152 8.40 3.63 2.10
C SER A 152 8.35 5.14 1.91
N ILE A 153 8.41 5.57 0.65
CA ILE A 153 8.26 6.98 0.26
C ILE A 153 7.14 7.04 -0.77
N VAL A 154 6.17 7.90 -0.54
CA VAL A 154 5.08 8.16 -1.49
C VAL A 154 5.26 9.56 -2.04
N GLY A 155 5.09 9.73 -3.33
CA GLY A 155 5.21 11.01 -4.01
C GLY A 155 4.08 11.30 -4.97
N PHE A 156 3.83 12.57 -5.16
CA PHE A 156 2.97 13.12 -6.18
C PHE A 156 3.79 14.08 -7.02
N VAL A 157 3.92 13.81 -8.32
CA VAL A 157 4.70 14.60 -9.27
C VAL A 157 3.77 15.15 -10.33
N THR A 158 3.78 16.46 -10.53
CA THR A 158 2.99 17.13 -11.57
C THR A 158 3.60 16.93 -12.96
N ALA A 159 2.84 17.27 -14.00
CA ALA A 159 3.36 17.24 -15.38
C ALA A 159 4.56 18.17 -15.58
N GLY A 160 4.60 19.32 -14.88
CA GLY A 160 5.71 20.30 -14.91
C GLY A 160 6.87 19.94 -13.99
N GLY A 161 6.79 18.84 -13.22
CA GLY A 161 7.88 18.34 -12.37
C GLY A 161 7.89 18.89 -10.94
N ARG A 162 6.84 19.59 -10.50
CA ARG A 162 6.67 19.91 -9.07
C ARG A 162 6.36 18.64 -8.31
N GLU A 163 6.90 18.52 -7.10
CA GLU A 163 6.82 17.29 -6.33
C GLU A 163 6.38 17.54 -4.89
N LEU A 164 5.52 16.67 -4.38
CA LEU A 164 5.27 16.45 -2.96
C LEU A 164 5.69 15.04 -2.61
N ALA A 165 6.42 14.85 -1.52
CA ALA A 165 6.83 13.53 -1.07
C ALA A 165 6.61 13.36 0.43
N VAL A 166 6.27 12.14 0.83
CA VAL A 166 6.03 11.73 2.21
C VAL A 166 6.80 10.45 2.48
N LYS A 167 7.62 10.43 3.52
CA LYS A 167 8.38 9.26 3.96
C LYS A 167 7.80 8.70 5.25
N ARG A 168 7.64 7.39 5.32
CA ARG A 168 7.26 6.68 6.54
C ARG A 168 8.49 6.10 7.21
N ASN A 169 8.77 6.48 8.44
CA ASN A 169 9.83 5.87 9.23
C ASN A 169 9.27 4.72 10.08
N ALA A 170 10.16 3.86 10.56
CA ALA A 170 9.77 2.73 11.40
C ALA A 170 9.10 3.22 12.70
N GLY A 171 7.89 2.72 12.95
CA GLY A 171 7.11 3.06 14.13
C GLY A 171 6.27 4.34 14.03
N ASP A 172 6.29 5.04 12.90
CA ASP A 172 5.45 6.21 12.68
C ASP A 172 4.01 5.78 12.35
N GLU A 173 3.01 6.39 13.03
CA GLU A 173 1.60 6.18 12.70
C GLU A 173 1.23 6.84 11.37
N GLN A 174 1.87 7.96 11.04
CA GLN A 174 1.68 8.69 9.77
C GLN A 174 3.02 8.99 9.12
N GLY A 175 3.02 9.14 7.78
CA GLY A 175 4.21 9.56 7.06
C GLY A 175 4.59 11.01 7.38
N THR A 176 5.87 11.33 7.24
CA THR A 176 6.42 12.66 7.43
C THR A 176 6.72 13.30 6.07
N PRO A 177 6.27 14.55 5.80
CA PRO A 177 6.61 15.25 4.57
C PRO A 177 8.13 15.40 4.39
N VAL A 178 8.61 15.26 3.16
CA VAL A 178 10.01 15.48 2.80
C VAL A 178 10.12 16.89 2.25
N GLU A 179 10.96 17.71 2.87
CA GLU A 179 11.19 19.10 2.48
C GLU A 179 12.60 19.28 1.89
N GLY A 180 12.71 20.08 0.84
CA GLY A 180 13.99 20.52 0.28
C GLY A 180 14.78 19.47 -0.51
N GLU A 181 14.21 18.29 -0.76
CA GLU A 181 14.83 17.22 -1.54
C GLU A 181 13.85 16.72 -2.60
N THR A 182 14.33 16.55 -3.85
CA THR A 182 13.58 15.89 -4.92
C THR A 182 13.85 14.39 -4.89
N ILE A 183 12.79 13.61 -4.71
CA ILE A 183 12.86 12.15 -4.56
C ILE A 183 12.59 11.43 -5.88
N PHE A 184 11.74 11.99 -6.74
CA PHE A 184 11.26 11.35 -7.95
C PHE A 184 11.58 12.16 -9.22
N ALA A 185 11.14 13.38 -9.31
CA ALA A 185 11.04 14.16 -10.56
C ALA A 185 12.34 14.27 -11.37
N ASP A 186 13.51 14.24 -10.74
CA ASP A 186 14.84 14.34 -11.36
C ASP A 186 15.61 13.01 -11.40
N LYS A 187 14.99 11.89 -10.99
CA LYS A 187 15.66 10.58 -10.92
C LYS A 187 15.49 9.76 -12.20
N ASP A 188 16.53 9.06 -12.58
CA ASP A 188 16.56 8.23 -13.79
C ASP A 188 15.42 7.22 -13.84
N PHE A 189 15.09 6.58 -12.72
CA PHE A 189 14.02 5.58 -12.66
C PHE A 189 12.63 6.17 -12.93
N TYR A 190 12.41 7.44 -12.58
CA TYR A 190 11.19 8.17 -12.89
C TYR A 190 11.17 8.66 -14.34
N LEU A 191 12.26 9.28 -14.78
CA LEU A 191 12.39 9.84 -16.15
C LEU A 191 12.33 8.76 -17.24
N GLN A 192 12.75 7.52 -16.93
CA GLN A 192 12.72 6.38 -17.84
C GLN A 192 11.40 5.60 -17.79
N ALA A 193 10.51 5.92 -16.85
CA ALA A 193 9.18 5.30 -16.77
C ALA A 193 8.32 5.77 -17.94
N SER A 194 8.20 4.94 -18.97
CA SER A 194 7.50 5.27 -20.23
C SER A 194 6.04 4.84 -20.27
N GLU A 195 5.62 3.98 -19.36
CA GLU A 195 4.25 3.47 -19.28
C GLU A 195 3.38 4.33 -18.35
N THR A 196 2.07 4.32 -18.57
CA THR A 196 1.11 5.02 -17.72
C THR A 196 1.15 4.48 -16.29
N ASP A 197 1.21 3.15 -16.16
CA ASP A 197 1.32 2.43 -14.89
C ASP A 197 2.49 1.45 -14.96
N GLY A 198 3.23 1.33 -13.88
CA GLY A 198 4.36 0.41 -13.89
C GLY A 198 4.94 0.11 -12.52
N VAL A 199 5.74 -0.97 -12.50
CA VAL A 199 6.51 -1.42 -11.35
C VAL A 199 7.90 -1.81 -11.82
N SER A 200 8.93 -1.28 -11.19
CA SER A 200 10.32 -1.64 -11.47
C SER A 200 11.13 -1.75 -10.18
N GLN A 201 12.20 -2.56 -10.22
CA GLN A 201 13.15 -2.62 -9.11
C GLN A 201 14.23 -1.56 -9.33
N VAL A 202 14.45 -0.73 -8.31
CA VAL A 202 15.39 0.40 -8.38
C VAL A 202 16.26 0.46 -7.14
N GLN A 203 17.42 1.09 -7.27
CA GLN A 203 18.27 1.39 -6.13
C GLN A 203 18.21 2.89 -5.83
N TYR A 204 17.82 3.24 -4.60
CA TYR A 204 17.78 4.61 -4.12
C TYR A 204 18.50 4.73 -2.77
N ASN A 205 19.46 5.65 -2.66
CA ASN A 205 20.28 5.87 -1.45
C ASN A 205 20.88 4.59 -0.86
N GLY A 206 21.37 3.66 -1.71
CA GLY A 206 21.98 2.40 -1.30
C GLY A 206 21.03 1.30 -0.82
N THR A 207 19.72 1.52 -0.92
CA THR A 207 18.67 0.56 -0.59
C THR A 207 17.92 0.13 -1.84
N GLU A 208 17.54 -1.14 -1.91
CA GLU A 208 16.71 -1.66 -3.00
C GLU A 208 15.22 -1.42 -2.70
N TYR A 209 14.53 -0.86 -3.69
CA TYR A 209 13.10 -0.54 -3.66
C TYR A 209 12.38 -1.15 -4.85
N LEU A 210 11.09 -1.41 -4.67
CA LEU A 210 10.15 -1.46 -5.77
C LEU A 210 9.59 -0.05 -5.98
N PHE A 211 9.79 0.47 -7.18
CA PHE A 211 9.23 1.72 -7.64
C PHE A 211 7.92 1.46 -8.35
N PHE A 212 6.84 2.00 -7.81
CA PHE A 212 5.52 2.00 -8.40
C PHE A 212 5.22 3.38 -8.93
N HIS A 213 4.59 3.46 -10.09
CA HIS A 213 4.09 4.71 -10.62
C HIS A 213 2.77 4.51 -11.35
N SER A 214 1.91 5.53 -11.28
CA SER A 214 0.65 5.60 -11.99
C SER A 214 0.42 7.04 -12.44
N LYS A 215 0.37 7.26 -13.76
CA LYS A 215 0.21 8.57 -14.38
C LYS A 215 -1.22 8.78 -14.82
N SER A 216 -1.79 9.91 -14.42
CA SER A 216 -3.11 10.35 -14.88
C SER A 216 -3.04 10.87 -16.32
N GLU A 217 -3.86 10.34 -17.20
CA GLU A 217 -3.98 10.82 -18.59
C GLU A 217 -4.57 12.24 -18.65
N ASP A 218 -5.49 12.56 -17.74
CA ASP A 218 -6.18 13.84 -17.72
C ASP A 218 -5.27 14.99 -17.25
N THR A 219 -4.47 14.74 -16.21
CA THR A 219 -3.69 15.78 -15.54
C THR A 219 -2.20 15.72 -15.87
N GLY A 220 -1.74 14.61 -16.43
CA GLY A 220 -0.32 14.32 -16.59
C GLY A 220 0.45 14.12 -15.27
N ALA A 221 -0.21 14.27 -14.13
CA ALA A 221 0.42 14.04 -12.83
C ALA A 221 0.60 12.55 -12.55
N THR A 222 1.63 12.22 -11.78
CA THR A 222 2.01 10.85 -11.48
C THR A 222 2.04 10.64 -9.97
N MET A 223 1.31 9.63 -9.49
CA MET A 223 1.51 9.09 -8.15
C MET A 223 2.66 8.09 -8.18
N CYS A 224 3.60 8.24 -7.25
CA CYS A 224 4.80 7.43 -7.16
C CYS A 224 4.91 6.80 -5.78
N ALA A 225 5.53 5.62 -5.71
CA ALA A 225 5.91 5.04 -4.43
C ALA A 225 7.21 4.25 -4.55
N LEU A 226 8.10 4.44 -3.58
CA LEU A 226 9.26 3.59 -3.33
C LEU A 226 8.97 2.74 -2.11
N VAL A 227 8.87 1.42 -2.31
CA VAL A 227 8.63 0.45 -1.23
C VAL A 227 9.88 -0.39 -1.03
N PRO A 228 10.52 -0.37 0.16
CA PRO A 228 11.72 -1.16 0.38
C PRO A 228 11.48 -2.64 0.13
N LEU A 229 12.36 -3.29 -0.61
CA LEU A 229 12.23 -4.72 -0.92
C LEU A 229 12.16 -5.58 0.35
N LYS A 230 12.82 -5.15 1.42
CA LYS A 230 12.77 -5.78 2.75
C LYS A 230 11.37 -5.85 3.36
N VAL A 231 10.52 -4.86 3.12
CA VAL A 231 9.13 -4.83 3.63
C VAL A 231 8.33 -5.97 2.99
N ILE A 232 8.52 -6.16 1.69
CA ILE A 232 7.81 -7.18 0.92
C ILE A 232 8.34 -8.59 1.22
N THR A 233 9.67 -8.75 1.32
CA THR A 233 10.32 -10.04 1.56
C THR A 233 10.36 -10.43 3.04
N GLY A 234 10.25 -9.47 3.97
CA GLY A 234 10.33 -9.72 5.42
C GLY A 234 9.24 -10.67 5.94
N GLN A 235 8.05 -10.64 5.38
CA GLN A 235 7.00 -11.61 5.70
C GLN A 235 7.36 -13.04 5.26
N ALA A 236 8.02 -13.19 4.12
CA ALA A 236 8.50 -14.48 3.61
C ALA A 236 9.63 -15.07 4.48
N GLU A 237 10.53 -14.24 5.02
CA GLU A 237 11.62 -14.68 5.90
C GLU A 237 11.09 -15.24 7.23
N SER A 238 10.06 -14.64 7.81
CA SER A 238 9.40 -15.16 9.03
C SER A 238 8.76 -16.53 8.79
N ILE A 239 8.07 -16.72 7.67
CA ILE A 239 7.47 -18.00 7.28
C ILE A 239 8.56 -19.06 7.09
N LYS A 240 9.67 -18.75 6.46
CA LYS A 240 10.82 -19.63 6.25
C LYS A 240 11.39 -20.11 7.58
N GLN A 241 11.62 -19.22 8.55
CA GLN A 241 12.14 -19.57 9.87
C GLN A 241 11.21 -20.53 10.63
N ILE A 242 9.90 -20.25 10.64
CA ILE A 242 8.88 -21.09 11.27
C ILE A 242 8.84 -22.47 10.60
N THR A 243 8.90 -22.52 9.28
CA THR A 243 8.89 -23.78 8.52
C THR A 243 10.12 -24.62 8.84
N ILE A 244 11.33 -24.04 8.84
CA ILE A 244 12.58 -24.74 9.19
C ILE A 244 12.52 -25.28 10.61
N ALA A 245 12.08 -24.48 11.58
CA ALA A 245 11.93 -24.91 12.98
C ALA A 245 10.93 -26.08 13.10
N GLY A 246 9.79 -26.02 12.42
CA GLY A 246 8.80 -27.08 12.38
C GLY A 246 9.33 -28.39 11.81
N VAL A 247 10.08 -28.33 10.71
CA VAL A 247 10.72 -29.51 10.11
C VAL A 247 11.77 -30.13 11.04
N LEU A 248 12.58 -29.30 11.70
CA LEU A 248 13.60 -29.81 12.65
C LEU A 248 12.94 -30.50 13.86
N ILE A 249 11.93 -29.88 14.47
CA ILE A 249 11.20 -30.43 15.61
C ILE A 249 10.52 -31.76 15.23
N SER A 250 9.81 -31.81 14.11
CA SER A 250 9.14 -33.03 13.65
C SER A 250 10.13 -34.15 13.34
N SER A 251 11.29 -33.83 12.78
CA SER A 251 12.36 -34.80 12.50
C SER A 251 12.93 -35.39 13.80
N ILE A 252 13.15 -34.56 14.83
CA ILE A 252 13.61 -35.04 16.14
C ILE A 252 12.58 -35.98 16.78
N ILE A 253 11.31 -35.59 16.76
CA ILE A 253 10.20 -36.42 17.31
C ILE A 253 10.13 -37.76 16.58
N ALA A 254 10.21 -37.77 15.24
CA ALA A 254 10.19 -38.98 14.45
C ALA A 254 11.37 -39.92 14.81
N LEU A 255 12.59 -39.36 14.99
CA LEU A 255 13.76 -40.10 15.40
C LEU A 255 13.60 -40.73 16.80
N LEU A 256 13.05 -39.96 17.77
CA LEU A 256 12.81 -40.46 19.12
C LEU A 256 11.78 -41.58 19.13
N ILE A 257 10.68 -41.42 18.40
CA ILE A 257 9.64 -42.46 18.29
C ILE A 257 10.23 -43.71 17.60
N GLY A 258 10.94 -43.53 16.47
CA GLY A 258 11.57 -44.65 15.75
C GLY A 258 12.58 -45.44 16.59
N THR A 259 13.41 -44.73 17.34
CA THR A 259 14.39 -45.38 18.25
C THR A 259 13.71 -46.09 19.44
N ALA A 260 12.66 -45.50 20.01
CA ALA A 260 11.90 -46.12 21.10
C ALA A 260 11.20 -47.40 20.65
N VAL A 261 10.51 -47.37 19.49
CA VAL A 261 9.84 -48.54 18.91
C VAL A 261 10.87 -49.66 18.58
N THR A 262 11.95 -49.31 17.87
CA THR A 262 13.00 -50.27 17.48
C THR A 262 13.65 -50.90 18.70
N SER A 263 13.94 -50.11 19.74
CA SER A 263 14.51 -50.60 21.00
C SER A 263 13.55 -51.54 21.76
N GLY A 264 12.23 -51.22 21.74
CA GLY A 264 11.19 -52.07 22.30
C GLY A 264 11.11 -53.44 21.62
N ILE A 265 11.05 -53.44 20.29
CA ILE A 265 11.03 -54.65 19.46
C ILE A 265 12.30 -55.51 19.75
N ARG A 266 13.47 -54.90 19.63
CA ARG A 266 14.77 -55.60 19.86
C ARG A 266 14.84 -56.22 21.25
N LYS A 267 14.37 -55.50 22.29
CA LYS A 267 14.39 -55.98 23.68
C LYS A 267 13.46 -57.18 23.89
N ASN A 268 12.25 -57.13 23.36
CA ASN A 268 11.27 -58.20 23.48
C ASN A 268 11.71 -59.44 22.68
N MET A 269 12.22 -59.28 21.46
CA MET A 269 12.76 -60.35 20.64
C MET A 269 13.95 -61.05 21.34
N LYS A 270 14.91 -60.27 21.89
CA LYS A 270 16.07 -60.85 22.61
C LYS A 270 15.65 -61.64 23.85
N ARG A 271 14.59 -61.22 24.56
CA ARG A 271 14.04 -61.96 25.73
C ARG A 271 13.41 -63.28 25.31
N ILE A 272 12.59 -63.26 24.25
CA ILE A 272 11.95 -64.50 23.74
C ILE A 272 13.02 -65.47 23.25
N SER A 273 13.95 -65.06 22.39
CA SER A 273 15.03 -65.84 21.87
C SER A 273 15.87 -66.41 22.98
N GLY A 274 16.33 -65.60 23.94
CA GLY A 274 17.15 -66.12 25.05
C GLY A 274 16.44 -67.12 25.97
N SER A 275 15.12 -66.95 26.20
CA SER A 275 14.34 -67.96 26.94
C SER A 275 14.19 -69.28 26.17
N LEU A 276 14.02 -69.24 24.84
CA LEU A 276 13.93 -70.39 23.99
C LEU A 276 15.29 -71.13 23.88
N GLU A 277 16.40 -70.40 23.91
CA GLU A 277 17.74 -70.97 23.93
C GLU A 277 17.96 -71.83 25.21
N VAL A 278 17.57 -71.29 26.37
CA VAL A 278 17.61 -72.05 27.66
C VAL A 278 16.73 -73.30 27.64
N VAL A 279 15.57 -73.22 26.96
CA VAL A 279 14.72 -74.41 26.77
C VAL A 279 15.35 -75.42 25.85
N ALA A 280 16.05 -75.04 24.81
CA ALA A 280 16.76 -75.93 23.88
C ALA A 280 17.91 -76.63 24.54
N GLU A 281 18.55 -76.07 25.58
CA GLU A 281 19.54 -76.67 26.43
C GLU A 281 18.99 -77.72 27.44
N GLY A 282 17.66 -77.90 27.39
CA GLY A 282 16.98 -78.92 28.22
C GLY A 282 16.29 -78.40 29.50
N ASN A 283 16.39 -77.07 29.76
CA ASN A 283 15.73 -76.47 30.94
C ASN A 283 14.26 -76.12 30.65
N LEU A 284 13.38 -77.11 30.82
CA LEU A 284 11.92 -76.95 30.63
C LEU A 284 11.18 -76.26 31.82
N ALA A 285 11.89 -75.74 32.82
CA ALA A 285 11.30 -74.97 33.92
C ALA A 285 11.29 -73.45 33.62
N THR A 286 11.85 -73.03 32.49
CA THR A 286 11.93 -71.64 32.07
C THR A 286 10.55 -71.14 31.53
N THR A 287 10.20 -69.87 31.80
CA THR A 287 9.03 -69.22 31.26
C THR A 287 9.40 -67.95 30.49
N VAL A 288 8.80 -67.76 29.31
CA VAL A 288 9.00 -66.60 28.49
C VAL A 288 8.08 -65.46 29.01
N SER A 289 8.67 -64.34 29.46
CA SER A 289 7.94 -63.16 29.92
C SER A 289 8.36 -61.92 29.15
N VAL A 290 7.39 -61.24 28.54
CA VAL A 290 7.56 -59.96 27.87
C VAL A 290 6.73 -58.87 28.54
N LYS A 291 7.25 -57.65 28.57
CA LYS A 291 6.50 -56.48 29.08
C LYS A 291 5.84 -55.80 27.88
N GLY A 292 4.53 -55.74 27.88
CA GLY A 292 3.77 -55.07 26.83
C GLY A 292 2.38 -55.70 26.64
N ARG A 293 1.53 -55.06 25.84
CA ARG A 293 0.22 -55.59 25.42
C ARG A 293 0.17 -55.73 23.89
N ASP A 294 1.33 -55.91 23.30
CA ASP A 294 1.59 -56.02 21.86
C ASP A 294 1.63 -57.49 21.40
N GLU A 295 1.89 -57.75 20.15
CA GLU A 295 1.95 -59.07 19.50
C GLU A 295 3.00 -59.98 20.18
N PHE A 296 4.02 -59.41 20.81
CA PHE A 296 5.02 -60.19 21.57
C PHE A 296 4.44 -60.94 22.76
N ARG A 297 3.32 -60.48 23.32
CA ARG A 297 2.61 -61.16 24.38
C ARG A 297 1.95 -62.45 23.87
N GLY A 298 1.35 -62.42 22.69
CA GLY A 298 0.82 -63.59 22.02
C GLY A 298 1.91 -64.62 21.71
N LEU A 299 3.04 -64.11 21.20
CA LEU A 299 4.22 -64.97 20.89
C LEU A 299 4.80 -65.60 22.16
N ALA A 300 4.91 -64.87 23.26
CA ALA A 300 5.37 -65.40 24.54
C ALA A 300 4.40 -66.46 25.11
N ALA A 301 3.10 -66.27 24.97
CA ALA A 301 2.07 -67.25 25.40
C ALA A 301 2.23 -68.58 24.59
N ALA A 302 2.29 -68.46 23.24
CA ALA A 302 2.48 -69.66 22.39
C ALA A 302 3.79 -70.42 22.69
N ALA A 303 4.91 -69.67 22.98
CA ALA A 303 6.14 -70.24 23.39
C ALA A 303 6.03 -71.01 24.74
N ASN A 304 5.31 -70.43 25.72
CA ASN A 304 5.09 -71.12 27.02
C ASN A 304 4.21 -72.33 26.86
N ASP A 305 3.20 -72.33 26.01
CA ASP A 305 2.39 -73.52 25.72
C ASP A 305 3.20 -74.64 25.12
N MET A 306 4.13 -74.32 24.17
CA MET A 306 5.06 -75.29 23.60
C MET A 306 6.02 -75.88 24.66
N ILE A 307 6.52 -75.05 25.59
CA ILE A 307 7.41 -75.51 26.69
C ILE A 307 6.64 -76.49 27.61
N ALA A 308 5.39 -76.16 27.94
CA ALA A 308 4.53 -76.98 28.79
C ALA A 308 4.25 -78.37 28.14
N HIS A 309 3.89 -78.35 26.85
CA HIS A 309 3.71 -79.62 26.09
C HIS A 309 4.98 -80.48 26.04
N ASN A 310 6.15 -79.93 25.76
CA ASN A 310 7.41 -80.64 25.74
C ASN A 310 7.77 -81.24 27.13
N LYS A 311 7.51 -80.49 28.20
CA LYS A 311 7.68 -80.98 29.58
C LYS A 311 6.79 -82.17 29.85
N GLN A 312 5.53 -82.17 29.45
CA GLN A 312 4.60 -83.27 29.59
C GLN A 312 5.05 -84.51 28.79
N LEU A 313 5.56 -84.31 27.56
CA LEU A 313 6.08 -85.36 26.73
C LEU A 313 7.32 -86.08 27.39
N VAL A 314 8.26 -85.29 27.86
CA VAL A 314 9.45 -85.82 28.57
C VAL A 314 9.07 -86.62 29.82
N GLN A 315 8.08 -86.09 30.60
CA GLN A 315 7.59 -86.83 31.78
C GLN A 315 6.89 -88.11 31.43
N LYS A 316 6.09 -88.18 30.38
CA LYS A 316 5.43 -89.39 29.90
C LYS A 316 6.45 -90.43 29.39
N VAL A 317 7.48 -90.00 28.70
CA VAL A 317 8.56 -90.93 28.23
C VAL A 317 9.35 -91.45 29.39
N SER A 318 9.67 -90.63 30.38
CA SER A 318 10.36 -91.13 31.61
C SER A 318 9.56 -92.16 32.39
N GLN A 319 8.21 -91.93 32.54
CA GLN A 319 7.31 -92.90 33.19
C GLN A 319 7.06 -94.15 32.40
N ALA A 320 7.29 -94.21 31.12
CA ALA A 320 7.15 -95.39 30.28
C ALA A 320 8.45 -96.23 30.18
N THR A 321 9.56 -95.70 30.71
CA THR A 321 10.89 -96.37 30.66
C THR A 321 11.30 -96.94 32.03
N ASP A 322 10.57 -96.57 33.10
CA ASP A 322 10.65 -97.21 34.43
C ASP A 322 9.67 -98.42 34.51
#